data_2f4204f9389a387a8bb99a8871aee4cc
#
_entry.id   2f4204f9389a387a8bb99a8871aee4cc
#
_cell.length_a   1.000
_cell.length_b   1.000
_cell.length_c   1.000
_cell.angle_alpha   90.00
_cell.angle_beta   90.00
_cell.angle_gamma   90.00
#
_symmetry.space_group_name_H-M   'P 1'
#
loop_
_entity.id
_entity.type
_entity.pdbx_description
1 polymer ?
#
loop_
_entity_poly.entity_id
_entity_poly.type
_entity_poly.pdbx_seq_one_letter_code
_entity_poly.pdbx_strand_id
1 'polypeptide(L)'
;MYHTEYAQVFEIIVRWFRYGEYSLEKERLILQVKTLDKLFEYYCLLRLLKLLADNGYQKANVKEPVFKFDYVSADEHYQNEKDVANTYLLSNGEVTATLYYQPVISAVQFENDLTLFRTTKPPAGNPDYYTPDFVLKFASSEDDEEYAIFDAKFSSRANIKKHSLPEVIRKYSCEISAASRSSAPKMVWVLQGRVNGSENAIWKYHNSQLASTYRPITSFGIVSINTAVEIRQRLWNEIRSSISLLQ
;
A
#
# COMPACT_ATOMS: atom_id res chain seq x y z
N MET A 1 10.12 17.75 21.70
CA MET A 1 8.71 17.87 21.30
C MET A 1 8.31 16.83 20.23
N TYR A 2 8.95 15.65 20.26
CA TYR A 2 8.77 14.59 19.25
C TYR A 2 8.01 13.35 19.80
N HIS A 3 7.58 13.39 21.06
CA HIS A 3 7.04 12.19 21.73
C HIS A 3 5.53 12.00 21.63
N THR A 4 4.75 13.05 21.31
CA THR A 4 3.29 12.99 21.34
C THR A 4 2.67 12.24 20.16
N GLU A 5 3.22 12.41 18.96
CA GLU A 5 2.71 11.75 17.75
C GLU A 5 3.03 10.25 17.76
N TYR A 6 4.20 9.89 18.28
CA TYR A 6 4.59 8.49 18.46
C TYR A 6 3.73 7.77 19.50
N ALA A 7 3.46 8.45 20.61
CA ALA A 7 2.58 7.91 21.64
C ALA A 7 1.17 7.65 21.11
N GLN A 8 0.65 8.52 20.23
CA GLN A 8 -0.66 8.32 19.60
C GLN A 8 -0.67 7.11 18.65
N VAL A 9 0.35 6.96 17.80
CA VAL A 9 0.48 5.79 16.91
C VAL A 9 0.63 4.51 17.72
N PHE A 10 1.46 4.54 18.75
CA PHE A 10 1.64 3.41 19.67
C PHE A 10 0.34 3.08 20.43
N GLU A 11 -0.39 4.08 20.96
CA GLU A 11 -1.69 3.86 21.59
C GLU A 11 -2.72 3.26 20.63
N ILE A 12 -2.75 3.68 19.36
CA ILE A 12 -3.67 3.12 18.37
C ILE A 12 -3.34 1.66 18.11
N ILE A 13 -2.06 1.33 17.96
CA ILE A 13 -1.61 -0.05 17.79
C ILE A 13 -1.96 -0.87 19.02
N VAL A 14 -1.64 -0.39 20.23
CA VAL A 14 -1.95 -1.07 21.49
C VAL A 14 -3.45 -1.23 21.70
N ARG A 15 -4.26 -0.21 21.40
CA ARG A 15 -5.73 -0.33 21.47
C ARG A 15 -6.25 -1.34 20.47
N TRP A 16 -5.73 -1.36 19.27
CA TRP A 16 -6.12 -2.31 18.23
C TRP A 16 -5.80 -3.74 18.65
N PHE A 17 -4.62 -3.99 19.22
CA PHE A 17 -4.25 -5.29 19.78
C PHE A 17 -5.06 -5.68 21.02
N ARG A 18 -5.48 -4.72 21.86
CA ARG A 18 -6.30 -5.01 23.06
C ARG A 18 -7.76 -5.32 22.76
N TYR A 19 -8.31 -4.73 21.72
CA TYR A 19 -9.74 -4.77 21.42
C TYR A 19 -10.07 -5.39 20.06
N GLY A 20 -9.07 -5.77 19.27
CA GLY A 20 -9.24 -6.55 18.06
C GLY A 20 -9.22 -8.06 18.35
N GLU A 21 -9.82 -8.84 17.49
CA GLU A 21 -9.87 -10.32 17.61
C GLU A 21 -8.51 -11.02 17.42
N TYR A 22 -7.39 -10.31 17.50
CA TYR A 22 -6.05 -10.85 17.28
C TYR A 22 -5.36 -11.16 18.60
N SER A 23 -4.92 -12.40 18.72
CA SER A 23 -4.21 -12.93 19.87
C SER A 23 -2.93 -12.13 20.17
N LEU A 24 -2.79 -11.72 21.44
CA LEU A 24 -1.62 -11.03 22.01
C LEU A 24 -0.33 -11.87 21.99
N GLU A 25 -0.38 -13.13 21.57
CA GLU A 25 0.81 -13.97 21.42
C GLU A 25 1.82 -13.43 20.40
N LYS A 26 1.42 -12.44 19.59
CA LYS A 26 2.30 -11.75 18.65
C LYS A 26 2.87 -10.41 19.15
N GLU A 27 2.84 -10.14 20.45
CA GLU A 27 3.50 -8.94 21.05
C GLU A 27 4.98 -8.79 20.68
N ARG A 28 5.65 -9.91 20.38
CA ARG A 28 7.03 -9.91 19.86
C ARG A 28 7.21 -9.06 18.59
N LEU A 29 6.19 -8.95 17.76
CA LEU A 29 6.22 -8.15 16.54
C LEU A 29 6.35 -6.65 16.80
N ILE A 30 5.61 -6.13 17.79
CA ILE A 30 5.69 -4.70 18.17
C ILE A 30 7.07 -4.39 18.78
N LEU A 31 7.63 -5.33 19.53
CA LEU A 31 8.97 -5.20 20.13
C LEU A 31 10.10 -5.33 19.10
N GLN A 32 9.83 -5.92 17.94
CA GLN A 32 10.76 -6.05 16.82
C GLN A 32 10.74 -4.85 15.86
N VAL A 33 9.80 -3.92 16.01
CA VAL A 33 9.78 -2.70 15.20
C VAL A 33 10.99 -1.85 15.55
N LYS A 34 12.06 -2.01 14.77
CA LYS A 34 13.35 -1.35 15.02
C LYS A 34 13.38 0.10 14.59
N THR A 35 12.45 0.52 13.71
CA THR A 35 12.46 1.86 13.12
C THR A 35 11.06 2.47 13.10
N LEU A 36 11.01 3.80 13.12
CA LEU A 36 9.77 4.55 13.01
C LEU A 36 9.09 4.35 11.65
N ASP A 37 9.87 4.24 10.59
CA ASP A 37 9.35 4.02 9.25
C ASP A 37 8.58 2.70 9.18
N LYS A 38 9.12 1.63 9.79
CA LYS A 38 8.44 0.34 9.85
C LYS A 38 7.16 0.38 10.69
N LEU A 39 7.19 1.08 11.82
CA LEU A 39 5.98 1.31 12.63
C LEU A 39 4.91 2.06 11.82
N PHE A 40 5.33 3.03 11.03
CA PHE A 40 4.42 3.78 10.17
C PHE A 40 3.85 2.91 9.04
N GLU A 41 4.63 2.01 8.44
CA GLU A 41 4.12 1.03 7.47
C GLU A 41 3.02 0.16 8.09
N TYR A 42 3.24 -0.42 9.29
CA TYR A 42 2.20 -1.20 9.97
C TYR A 42 0.95 -0.37 10.28
N TYR A 43 1.12 0.87 10.69
CA TYR A 43 0.00 1.78 10.85
C TYR A 43 -0.77 1.97 9.53
N CYS A 44 -0.07 2.18 8.41
CA CYS A 44 -0.68 2.29 7.09
C CYS A 44 -1.42 1.02 6.68
N LEU A 45 -0.84 -0.16 6.94
CA LEU A 45 -1.48 -1.45 6.69
C LEU A 45 -2.85 -1.53 7.38
N LEU A 46 -2.88 -1.25 8.70
CA LEU A 46 -4.12 -1.27 9.48
C LEU A 46 -5.13 -0.24 8.98
N ARG A 47 -4.67 0.92 8.54
CA ARG A 47 -5.55 1.97 8.00
C ARG A 47 -6.14 1.58 6.65
N LEU A 48 -5.40 0.91 5.78
CA LEU A 48 -5.90 0.39 4.50
C LEU A 48 -6.90 -0.74 4.73
N LEU A 49 -6.63 -1.68 5.63
CA LEU A 49 -7.59 -2.72 6.00
C LEU A 49 -8.88 -2.13 6.58
N LYS A 50 -8.76 -1.15 7.48
CA LYS A 50 -9.91 -0.43 8.03
C LYS A 50 -10.69 0.32 6.95
N LEU A 51 -9.98 0.93 5.98
CA LEU A 51 -10.61 1.60 4.85
C LEU A 51 -11.49 0.65 4.04
N LEU A 52 -10.98 -0.54 3.72
CA LEU A 52 -11.73 -1.57 3.01
C LEU A 52 -12.95 -2.04 3.82
N ALA A 53 -12.76 -2.31 5.12
CA ALA A 53 -13.85 -2.73 6.01
C ALA A 53 -14.95 -1.66 6.13
N ASP A 54 -14.59 -0.38 6.27
CA ASP A 54 -15.53 0.74 6.33
C ASP A 54 -16.34 0.91 5.03
N ASN A 55 -15.87 0.33 3.92
CA ASN A 55 -16.53 0.37 2.61
C ASN A 55 -17.13 -0.99 2.19
N GLY A 56 -17.44 -1.83 3.17
CA GLY A 56 -18.24 -3.05 2.98
C GLY A 56 -17.43 -4.31 2.61
N TYR A 57 -16.09 -4.22 2.53
CA TYR A 57 -15.28 -5.39 2.29
C TYR A 57 -15.09 -6.18 3.58
N GLN A 58 -15.43 -7.45 3.55
CA GLN A 58 -15.29 -8.37 4.67
C GLN A 58 -14.22 -9.41 4.36
N LYS A 59 -13.57 -9.94 5.40
CA LYS A 59 -12.59 -11.02 5.23
C LYS A 59 -13.27 -12.19 4.52
N ALA A 60 -12.77 -12.57 3.35
CA ALA A 60 -13.24 -13.78 2.67
C ALA A 60 -12.74 -15.00 3.42
N ASN A 61 -13.57 -16.07 3.50
CA ASN A 61 -13.26 -17.35 4.13
C ASN A 61 -12.22 -18.14 3.30
N VAL A 62 -11.10 -17.56 2.99
CA VAL A 62 -10.01 -18.19 2.25
C VAL A 62 -8.88 -18.51 3.23
N LYS A 63 -8.30 -19.69 3.11
CA LYS A 63 -7.08 -20.07 3.84
C LYS A 63 -6.06 -18.95 3.67
N GLU A 64 -5.54 -18.42 4.77
CA GLU A 64 -4.49 -17.40 4.74
C GLU A 64 -3.36 -17.95 3.85
N PRO A 65 -3.04 -17.30 2.72
CA PRO A 65 -1.87 -17.68 1.96
C PRO A 65 -0.65 -17.39 2.83
N VAL A 66 0.02 -18.45 3.23
CA VAL A 66 1.31 -18.33 3.91
C VAL A 66 2.34 -18.11 2.81
N PHE A 67 2.75 -16.87 2.60
CA PHE A 67 3.90 -16.59 1.76
C PHE A 67 5.16 -17.13 2.45
N LYS A 68 5.65 -18.25 1.96
CA LYS A 68 7.02 -18.65 2.22
C LYS A 68 7.90 -17.89 1.23
N PHE A 69 8.49 -16.80 1.66
CA PHE A 69 9.61 -16.23 0.96
C PHE A 69 10.81 -17.16 1.16
N ASP A 70 10.94 -18.16 0.30
CA ASP A 70 12.19 -18.93 0.15
C ASP A 70 13.20 -18.17 -0.74
N TYR A 71 13.14 -16.84 -0.72
CA TYR A 71 14.17 -16.05 -1.34
C TYR A 71 15.39 -16.06 -0.41
N VAL A 72 16.39 -16.82 -0.81
CA VAL A 72 17.76 -16.70 -0.29
C VAL A 72 18.32 -15.39 -0.86
N SER A 73 17.81 -14.25 -0.41
CA SER A 73 18.51 -13.01 -0.60
C SER A 73 19.68 -13.00 0.38
N ALA A 74 20.83 -12.54 -0.07
CA ALA A 74 22.02 -12.39 0.76
C ALA A 74 21.83 -11.38 1.93
N ASP A 75 20.66 -10.75 2.05
CA ASP A 75 20.31 -9.79 3.08
C ASP A 75 19.54 -10.48 4.22
N GLU A 76 20.22 -10.69 5.33
CA GLU A 76 19.65 -11.22 6.58
C GLU A 76 18.42 -10.43 7.09
N HIS A 77 18.18 -9.22 6.59
CA HIS A 77 17.06 -8.38 6.99
C HIS A 77 15.68 -8.96 6.63
N TYR A 78 15.57 -9.76 5.56
CA TYR A 78 14.30 -10.36 5.14
C TYR A 78 13.92 -11.62 5.91
N GLN A 79 14.85 -12.27 6.58
CA GLN A 79 14.58 -13.52 7.33
C GLN A 79 13.76 -13.29 8.60
N ASN A 80 13.71 -12.07 9.14
CA ASN A 80 13.06 -11.76 10.41
C ASN A 80 11.61 -11.24 10.27
N GLU A 81 11.09 -11.06 9.05
CA GLU A 81 9.73 -10.54 8.81
C GLU A 81 8.68 -11.65 8.59
N LYS A 82 9.01 -12.90 8.87
CA LYS A 82 8.17 -14.09 8.63
C LYS A 82 6.85 -14.15 9.41
N ASP A 83 6.61 -13.23 10.33
CA ASP A 83 5.49 -13.34 11.28
C ASP A 83 4.29 -12.44 10.95
N VAL A 84 4.35 -11.61 9.91
CA VAL A 84 3.20 -10.81 9.46
C VAL A 84 2.63 -11.41 8.20
N ALA A 85 1.32 -11.70 8.21
CA ALA A 85 0.63 -12.04 6.98
C ALA A 85 0.81 -10.89 5.98
N ASN A 86 1.30 -11.20 4.79
CA ASN A 86 1.56 -10.18 3.77
C ASN A 86 0.47 -10.09 2.71
N THR A 87 -0.58 -10.93 2.82
CA THR A 87 -1.71 -10.94 1.89
C THR A 87 -3.02 -11.04 2.63
N TYR A 88 -3.95 -10.14 2.31
CA TYR A 88 -5.27 -10.02 2.93
C TYR A 88 -6.32 -10.03 1.83
N LEU A 89 -7.14 -11.07 1.80
CA LEU A 89 -8.24 -11.23 0.84
C LEU A 89 -9.55 -10.80 1.49
N LEU A 90 -10.23 -9.85 0.86
CA LEU A 90 -11.53 -9.32 1.29
C LEU A 90 -12.50 -9.32 0.11
N SER A 91 -13.80 -9.34 0.37
CA SER A 91 -14.83 -9.25 -0.67
C SER A 91 -16.05 -8.46 -0.16
N ASN A 92 -16.70 -7.75 -1.05
CA ASN A 92 -18.03 -7.16 -0.81
C ASN A 92 -19.15 -7.94 -1.50
N GLY A 93 -18.83 -9.11 -2.09
CA GLY A 93 -19.76 -9.94 -2.83
C GLY A 93 -19.70 -9.75 -4.36
N GLU A 94 -19.35 -8.56 -4.84
CA GLU A 94 -19.24 -8.22 -6.27
C GLU A 94 -17.79 -8.13 -6.72
N VAL A 95 -16.97 -7.48 -5.91
CA VAL A 95 -15.54 -7.25 -6.19
C VAL A 95 -14.71 -7.82 -5.06
N THR A 96 -13.66 -8.53 -5.43
CA THR A 96 -12.64 -9.00 -4.50
C THR A 96 -11.54 -7.96 -4.40
N ALA A 97 -11.12 -7.63 -3.18
CA ALA A 97 -9.99 -6.76 -2.89
C ALA A 97 -8.89 -7.57 -2.20
N THR A 98 -7.71 -7.63 -2.81
CA THR A 98 -6.54 -8.26 -2.20
C THR A 98 -5.51 -7.19 -1.86
N LEU A 99 -5.22 -7.03 -0.58
CA LEU A 99 -4.16 -6.13 -0.10
C LEU A 99 -2.89 -6.95 0.15
N TYR A 100 -1.84 -6.64 -0.60
CA TYR A 100 -0.51 -7.19 -0.42
C TYR A 100 0.36 -6.18 0.33
N TYR A 101 1.10 -6.67 1.32
CA TYR A 101 2.10 -5.92 2.08
C TYR A 101 3.48 -6.38 1.66
N GLN A 102 4.29 -5.45 1.15
CA GLN A 102 5.64 -5.68 0.63
C GLN A 102 5.75 -6.86 -0.36
N PRO A 103 4.89 -6.93 -1.39
CA PRO A 103 5.01 -7.97 -2.39
C PRO A 103 6.29 -7.78 -3.22
N VAL A 104 6.84 -8.89 -3.70
CA VAL A 104 7.95 -8.88 -4.65
C VAL A 104 7.41 -8.83 -6.06
N ILE A 105 7.80 -7.82 -6.83
CA ILE A 105 7.47 -7.64 -8.25
C ILE A 105 8.75 -7.74 -9.05
N SER A 106 8.91 -8.82 -9.80
CA SER A 106 10.10 -9.08 -10.63
C SER A 106 9.72 -9.30 -12.09
N ALA A 107 10.70 -9.52 -12.94
CA ALA A 107 10.49 -9.88 -14.34
C ALA A 107 9.96 -11.31 -14.53
N VAL A 108 10.10 -12.17 -13.52
CA VAL A 108 9.61 -13.55 -13.52
C VAL A 108 8.42 -13.63 -12.56
N GLN A 109 7.32 -14.23 -13.00
CA GLN A 109 6.18 -14.45 -12.14
C GLN A 109 6.55 -15.48 -11.07
N PHE A 110 6.48 -15.08 -9.82
CA PHE A 110 6.46 -16.00 -8.69
C PHE A 110 5.02 -16.54 -8.54
N GLU A 111 4.88 -17.72 -7.94
CA GLU A 111 3.60 -18.41 -7.68
C GLU A 111 2.72 -17.61 -6.69
N ASN A 112 2.30 -16.43 -7.06
CA ASN A 112 1.38 -15.61 -6.31
C ASN A 112 0.33 -15.03 -7.27
N ASP A 113 -0.87 -14.78 -6.76
CA ASP A 113 -1.99 -14.20 -7.52
C ASP A 113 -1.76 -12.75 -7.96
N LEU A 114 -0.55 -12.23 -7.77
CA LEU A 114 -0.15 -10.89 -8.18
C LEU A 114 0.40 -10.93 -9.60
N THR A 115 -0.39 -10.49 -10.57
CA THR A 115 -0.04 -10.48 -12.00
C THR A 115 0.65 -9.19 -12.42
N LEU A 116 1.46 -8.60 -11.55
CA LEU A 116 2.33 -7.46 -11.83
C LEU A 116 3.77 -7.92 -12.11
N PHE A 117 4.39 -7.32 -13.12
CA PHE A 117 5.75 -7.64 -13.54
C PHE A 117 6.61 -6.38 -13.62
N ARG A 118 7.88 -6.52 -13.29
CA ARG A 118 8.89 -5.53 -13.63
C ARG A 118 9.24 -5.66 -15.11
N THR A 119 9.12 -4.57 -15.86
CA THR A 119 9.35 -4.54 -17.32
C THR A 119 10.75 -4.09 -17.70
N THR A 120 11.52 -3.59 -16.74
CA THR A 120 12.88 -3.05 -16.97
C THR A 120 13.95 -3.90 -16.35
N LYS A 121 15.13 -3.93 -17.00
CA LYS A 121 16.33 -4.54 -16.40
C LYS A 121 16.92 -3.61 -15.35
N PRO A 122 17.33 -4.13 -14.17
CA PRO A 122 18.01 -3.31 -13.17
C PRO A 122 19.37 -2.84 -13.68
N PRO A 123 19.84 -1.67 -13.25
CA PRO A 123 21.25 -1.34 -13.34
C PRO A 123 22.12 -2.37 -12.63
N ALA A 124 23.34 -2.56 -13.09
CA ALA A 124 24.27 -3.52 -12.48
C ALA A 124 24.40 -3.27 -10.97
N GLY A 125 24.28 -4.33 -10.18
CA GLY A 125 24.38 -4.28 -8.71
C GLY A 125 23.08 -3.94 -7.97
N ASN A 126 21.97 -3.66 -8.68
CA ASN A 126 20.67 -3.48 -8.06
C ASN A 126 19.83 -4.76 -8.11
N PRO A 127 18.90 -4.96 -7.16
CA PRO A 127 17.94 -6.07 -7.21
C PRO A 127 17.14 -6.03 -8.52
N ASP A 128 16.80 -7.19 -9.05
CA ASP A 128 15.97 -7.32 -10.25
C ASP A 128 14.45 -7.30 -9.94
N TYR A 129 14.08 -6.91 -8.75
CA TYR A 129 12.72 -6.81 -8.27
C TYR A 129 12.41 -5.46 -7.59
N TYR A 130 11.13 -5.15 -7.45
CA TYR A 130 10.60 -4.07 -6.63
C TYR A 130 9.74 -4.61 -5.50
N THR A 131 9.78 -3.92 -4.36
CA THR A 131 8.95 -4.21 -3.18
C THR A 131 8.20 -2.94 -2.79
N PRO A 132 7.07 -2.61 -3.44
CA PRO A 132 6.22 -1.53 -2.94
C PRO A 132 5.69 -1.89 -1.56
N ASP A 133 5.47 -0.89 -0.71
CA ASP A 133 4.98 -1.16 0.64
C ASP A 133 3.59 -1.82 0.60
N PHE A 134 2.70 -1.36 -0.32
CA PHE A 134 1.37 -1.94 -0.48
C PHE A 134 0.96 -2.00 -1.94
N VAL A 135 0.34 -3.11 -2.32
CA VAL A 135 -0.42 -3.26 -3.56
C VAL A 135 -1.84 -3.66 -3.21
N LEU A 136 -2.80 -2.91 -3.72
CA LEU A 136 -4.21 -3.22 -3.60
C LEU A 136 -4.72 -3.62 -4.99
N LYS A 137 -5.09 -4.89 -5.13
CA LYS A 137 -5.67 -5.49 -6.32
C LYS A 137 -7.18 -5.54 -6.16
N PHE A 138 -7.91 -5.08 -7.14
CA PHE A 138 -9.35 -5.28 -7.27
C PHE A 138 -9.63 -6.20 -8.44
N ALA A 139 -10.51 -7.19 -8.24
CA ALA A 139 -10.90 -8.12 -9.28
C ALA A 139 -12.41 -8.40 -9.21
N SER A 140 -13.11 -8.32 -10.35
CA SER A 140 -14.52 -8.74 -10.48
C SER A 140 -14.63 -10.15 -11.06
N SER A 141 -13.62 -10.57 -11.85
CA SER A 141 -13.46 -11.89 -12.44
C SER A 141 -11.96 -12.18 -12.61
N GLU A 142 -11.61 -13.39 -13.05
CA GLU A 142 -10.21 -13.77 -13.25
C GLU A 142 -9.47 -12.91 -14.29
N ASP A 143 -10.20 -12.35 -15.27
CA ASP A 143 -9.62 -11.58 -16.37
C ASP A 143 -9.69 -10.06 -16.20
N ASP A 144 -10.36 -9.56 -15.15
CA ASP A 144 -10.59 -8.13 -14.97
C ASP A 144 -10.03 -7.66 -13.63
N GLU A 145 -8.78 -7.23 -13.67
CA GLU A 145 -7.99 -6.84 -12.51
C GLU A 145 -7.47 -5.41 -12.66
N GLU A 146 -7.59 -4.62 -11.61
CA GLU A 146 -7.01 -3.27 -11.52
C GLU A 146 -6.23 -3.08 -10.24
N TYR A 147 -5.18 -2.26 -10.31
CA TYR A 147 -4.19 -2.13 -9.25
C TYR A 147 -4.04 -0.69 -8.77
N ALA A 148 -3.96 -0.53 -7.44
CA ALA A 148 -3.49 0.67 -6.77
C ALA A 148 -2.23 0.32 -5.97
N ILE A 149 -1.16 1.11 -6.12
CA ILE A 149 0.11 0.96 -5.41
C ILE A 149 0.27 2.11 -4.43
N PHE A 150 0.66 1.79 -3.20
CA PHE A 150 0.93 2.78 -2.16
C PHE A 150 2.33 2.55 -1.57
N ASP A 151 3.00 3.67 -1.33
CA ASP A 151 4.33 3.71 -0.72
C ASP A 151 4.27 4.59 0.54
N ALA A 152 4.66 4.05 1.69
CA ALA A 152 4.57 4.74 2.98
C ALA A 152 5.84 5.54 3.25
N LYS A 153 5.69 6.81 3.59
CA LYS A 153 6.83 7.68 3.93
C LYS A 153 6.54 8.50 5.17
N PHE A 154 7.29 8.24 6.24
CA PHE A 154 7.23 9.05 7.45
C PHE A 154 8.07 10.32 7.29
N SER A 155 7.65 11.17 6.37
CA SER A 155 8.37 12.38 5.97
C SER A 155 7.43 13.55 5.71
N SER A 156 7.98 14.78 5.67
CA SER A 156 7.21 15.97 5.30
C SER A 156 6.82 15.93 3.82
N ARG A 157 5.70 16.57 3.47
CA ARG A 157 5.21 16.63 2.09
C ARG A 157 6.21 17.27 1.13
N ALA A 158 6.92 18.32 1.58
CA ALA A 158 7.94 18.96 0.77
C ALA A 158 9.06 17.98 0.38
N ASN A 159 9.52 17.19 1.35
CA ASN A 159 10.55 16.18 1.13
C ASN A 159 10.04 15.04 0.21
N ILE A 160 8.81 14.57 0.43
CA ILE A 160 8.18 13.56 -0.42
C ILE A 160 8.08 14.05 -1.87
N LYS A 161 7.57 15.26 -2.10
CA LYS A 161 7.46 15.85 -3.44
C LYS A 161 8.80 15.95 -4.15
N LYS A 162 9.84 16.32 -3.41
CA LYS A 162 11.17 16.58 -3.98
C LYS A 162 11.95 15.30 -4.29
N HIS A 163 11.84 14.29 -3.43
CA HIS A 163 12.71 13.12 -3.46
C HIS A 163 11.96 11.81 -3.71
N SER A 164 10.95 11.48 -2.89
CA SER A 164 10.33 10.16 -2.92
C SER A 164 9.33 9.99 -4.07
N LEU A 165 8.47 10.98 -4.30
CA LEU A 165 7.40 10.85 -5.30
C LEU A 165 7.92 10.65 -6.73
N PRO A 166 8.95 11.37 -7.22
CA PRO A 166 9.49 11.11 -8.54
C PRO A 166 10.02 9.69 -8.71
N GLU A 167 10.66 9.15 -7.68
CA GLU A 167 11.17 7.78 -7.69
C GLU A 167 10.03 6.74 -7.66
N VAL A 168 9.02 6.95 -6.83
CA VAL A 168 7.83 6.10 -6.73
C VAL A 168 7.08 6.06 -8.07
N ILE A 169 6.88 7.22 -8.71
CA ILE A 169 6.26 7.31 -10.03
C ILE A 169 7.09 6.52 -11.06
N ARG A 170 8.40 6.76 -11.13
CA ARG A 170 9.27 6.06 -12.07
C ARG A 170 9.21 4.55 -11.87
N LYS A 171 9.38 4.05 -10.64
CA LYS A 171 9.41 2.63 -10.33
C LYS A 171 8.06 1.95 -10.62
N TYR A 172 6.97 2.53 -10.14
CA TYR A 172 5.70 1.81 -10.07
C TYR A 172 4.72 2.15 -11.20
N SER A 173 4.96 3.23 -11.95
CA SER A 173 4.15 3.56 -13.12
C SER A 173 4.84 3.28 -14.45
N CYS A 174 6.17 3.48 -14.51
CA CYS A 174 6.89 3.33 -15.77
C CYS A 174 7.57 1.96 -15.91
N GLU A 175 7.90 1.30 -14.81
CA GLU A 175 8.72 0.09 -14.81
C GLU A 175 7.95 -1.16 -14.33
N ILE A 176 6.65 -1.03 -14.01
CA ILE A 176 5.76 -2.14 -13.68
C ILE A 176 4.61 -2.17 -14.68
N SER A 177 4.22 -3.39 -15.08
CA SER A 177 3.05 -3.64 -15.92
C SER A 177 2.24 -4.82 -15.40
N ALA A 178 0.93 -4.80 -15.60
CA ALA A 178 0.07 -5.94 -15.37
C ALA A 178 0.06 -6.86 -16.59
N ALA A 179 -0.05 -8.18 -16.36
CA ALA A 179 -0.19 -9.18 -17.41
C ALA A 179 -1.54 -9.09 -18.13
N SER A 180 -2.59 -8.64 -17.44
CA SER A 180 -3.91 -8.43 -17.99
C SER A 180 -3.99 -7.16 -18.85
N ARG A 181 -5.09 -6.98 -19.57
CA ARG A 181 -5.35 -5.96 -20.60
C ARG A 181 -4.98 -4.51 -20.28
N SER A 182 -4.77 -4.18 -19.05
CA SER A 182 -4.41 -2.84 -18.59
C SER A 182 -2.92 -2.82 -18.22
N SER A 183 -2.13 -2.16 -18.99
CA SER A 183 -0.67 -2.20 -18.89
C SER A 183 -0.06 -1.52 -17.66
N ALA A 184 -0.78 -0.66 -16.94
CA ALA A 184 -0.23 0.11 -15.82
C ALA A 184 -1.16 0.12 -14.60
N PRO A 185 -0.63 0.24 -13.38
CA PRO A 185 -1.43 0.51 -12.18
C PRO A 185 -2.27 1.78 -12.36
N LYS A 186 -3.52 1.75 -11.94
CA LYS A 186 -4.44 2.88 -12.06
C LYS A 186 -4.16 4.00 -11.07
N MET A 187 -3.50 3.65 -9.97
CA MET A 187 -3.19 4.58 -8.90
C MET A 187 -1.82 4.26 -8.31
N VAL A 188 -0.97 5.28 -8.16
CA VAL A 188 0.34 5.18 -7.48
C VAL A 188 0.47 6.38 -6.56
N TRP A 189 0.32 6.17 -5.26
CA TRP A 189 0.25 7.22 -4.26
C TRP A 189 1.20 7.01 -3.09
N VAL A 190 1.64 8.12 -2.48
CA VAL A 190 2.45 8.09 -1.25
C VAL A 190 1.56 8.36 -0.04
N LEU A 191 1.63 7.45 0.94
CA LEU A 191 1.02 7.61 2.26
C LEU A 191 1.98 8.41 3.14
N GLN A 192 1.57 9.62 3.51
CA GLN A 192 2.39 10.56 4.29
C GLN A 192 2.11 10.42 5.79
N GLY A 193 3.15 10.23 6.59
CA GLY A 193 3.04 10.14 8.05
C GLY A 193 3.24 11.46 8.77
N ARG A 194 4.19 12.27 8.35
CA ARG A 194 4.50 13.54 9.00
C ARG A 194 3.72 14.69 8.37
N VAL A 195 2.72 15.20 9.09
CA VAL A 195 1.83 16.27 8.64
C VAL A 195 2.20 17.57 9.37
N ASN A 196 2.34 18.65 8.62
CA ASN A 196 2.41 20.01 9.20
C ASN A 196 0.98 20.57 9.25
N GLY A 197 0.59 21.17 10.37
CA GLY A 197 -0.80 21.45 10.76
C GLY A 197 -1.70 22.21 9.78
N SER A 198 -1.17 22.84 8.70
CA SER A 198 -1.93 23.56 7.69
C SER A 198 -2.02 22.83 6.33
N GLU A 199 -1.46 21.63 6.22
CA GLU A 199 -1.44 20.91 4.93
C GLU A 199 -2.79 20.26 4.64
N ASN A 200 -3.27 20.40 3.40
CA ASN A 200 -4.42 19.63 2.92
C ASN A 200 -4.13 18.12 3.03
N ALA A 201 -5.11 17.34 3.46
CA ALA A 201 -4.93 15.90 3.61
C ALA A 201 -4.52 15.19 2.32
N ILE A 202 -5.00 15.69 1.18
CA ILE A 202 -4.72 15.15 -0.15
C ILE A 202 -4.04 16.19 -1.02
N TRP A 203 -3.01 15.77 -1.73
CA TRP A 203 -2.38 16.52 -2.79
C TRP A 203 -2.31 15.65 -4.05
N LYS A 204 -2.83 16.17 -5.17
CA LYS A 204 -2.79 15.50 -6.48
C LYS A 204 -1.62 16.04 -7.30
N TYR A 205 -0.94 15.15 -8.00
CA TYR A 205 0.17 15.51 -8.89
C TYR A 205 -0.33 16.22 -10.14
N HIS A 206 -1.41 15.72 -10.72
CA HIS A 206 -2.00 16.30 -11.92
C HIS A 206 -2.76 17.59 -11.61
N ASN A 207 -2.67 18.56 -12.51
CA ASN A 207 -3.37 19.81 -12.39
C ASN A 207 -4.89 19.61 -12.50
N SER A 208 -5.63 19.92 -11.42
CA SER A 208 -7.07 19.78 -11.35
C SER A 208 -7.83 20.64 -12.37
N GLN A 209 -7.25 21.74 -12.85
CA GLN A 209 -7.86 22.59 -13.86
C GLN A 209 -7.95 21.91 -15.24
N LEU A 210 -7.13 20.91 -15.49
CA LEU A 210 -7.14 20.11 -16.72
C LEU A 210 -7.98 18.83 -16.57
N ALA A 211 -8.55 18.56 -15.41
CA ALA A 211 -9.25 17.30 -15.12
C ALA A 211 -10.50 17.08 -15.97
N SER A 212 -11.09 18.12 -16.56
CA SER A 212 -12.23 18.01 -17.50
C SER A 212 -11.82 17.54 -18.89
N THR A 213 -10.56 17.78 -19.27
CA THR A 213 -10.03 17.52 -20.62
C THR A 213 -8.98 16.41 -20.64
N TYR A 214 -8.38 16.11 -19.50
CA TYR A 214 -7.30 15.13 -19.37
C TYR A 214 -7.54 14.18 -18.20
N ARG A 215 -7.71 12.91 -18.52
CA ARG A 215 -7.73 11.84 -17.52
C ARG A 215 -6.43 11.05 -17.63
N PRO A 216 -5.52 11.13 -16.66
CA PRO A 216 -4.31 10.33 -16.67
C PRO A 216 -4.67 8.85 -16.56
N ILE A 217 -3.91 7.99 -17.25
CA ILE A 217 -4.06 6.53 -17.14
C ILE A 217 -3.78 6.07 -15.71
N THR A 218 -2.79 6.71 -15.06
CA THR A 218 -2.43 6.46 -13.66
C THR A 218 -2.62 7.73 -12.83
N SER A 219 -3.34 7.65 -11.74
CA SER A 219 -3.49 8.72 -10.76
C SER A 219 -2.28 8.78 -9.84
N PHE A 220 -1.69 9.96 -9.65
CA PHE A 220 -0.58 10.18 -8.72
C PHE A 220 -0.93 11.21 -7.64
N GLY A 221 -0.46 10.95 -6.42
CA GLY A 221 -0.73 11.87 -5.32
C GLY A 221 -0.04 11.51 -4.01
N ILE A 222 -0.31 12.34 -3.02
CA ILE A 222 0.12 12.16 -1.63
C ILE A 222 -1.11 12.30 -0.75
N VAL A 223 -1.31 11.37 0.16
CA VAL A 223 -2.36 11.43 1.18
C VAL A 223 -1.75 11.36 2.57
N SER A 224 -2.14 12.30 3.42
CA SER A 224 -1.80 12.25 4.84
C SER A 224 -2.73 11.24 5.52
N ILE A 225 -2.19 10.07 5.85
CA ILE A 225 -2.97 9.01 6.48
C ILE A 225 -3.01 9.24 7.98
N ASN A 226 -4.18 9.61 8.51
CA ASN A 226 -4.40 9.85 9.94
C ASN A 226 -5.70 9.19 10.41
N THR A 227 -6.09 9.44 11.65
CA THR A 227 -7.27 8.83 12.28
C THR A 227 -8.60 9.40 11.81
N ALA A 228 -8.62 10.57 11.15
CA ALA A 228 -9.86 11.23 10.76
C ALA A 228 -10.67 10.44 9.75
N VAL A 229 -11.95 10.25 10.01
CA VAL A 229 -12.89 9.53 9.13
C VAL A 229 -12.96 10.19 7.76
N GLU A 230 -13.01 11.53 7.73
CA GLU A 230 -13.08 12.31 6.48
C GLU A 230 -11.90 12.03 5.53
N ILE A 231 -10.69 11.83 6.07
CA ILE A 231 -9.51 11.54 5.24
C ILE A 231 -9.60 10.14 4.65
N ARG A 232 -10.11 9.16 5.41
CA ARG A 232 -10.35 7.82 4.89
C ARG A 232 -11.37 7.85 3.76
N GLN A 233 -12.47 8.57 3.95
CA GLN A 233 -13.51 8.69 2.92
C GLN A 233 -12.97 9.39 1.65
N ARG A 234 -12.15 10.42 1.82
CA ARG A 234 -11.49 11.09 0.68
C ARG A 234 -10.53 10.15 -0.06
N LEU A 235 -9.72 9.37 0.66
CA LEU A 235 -8.84 8.38 0.03
C LEU A 235 -9.66 7.32 -0.72
N TRP A 236 -10.76 6.83 -0.11
CA TRP A 236 -11.65 5.90 -0.77
C TRP A 236 -12.24 6.47 -2.06
N ASN A 237 -12.69 7.71 -2.04
CA ASN A 237 -13.21 8.37 -3.22
C ASN A 237 -12.15 8.49 -4.34
N GLU A 238 -10.88 8.72 -4.00
CA GLU A 238 -9.78 8.73 -4.99
C GLU A 238 -9.53 7.32 -5.55
N ILE A 239 -9.54 6.29 -4.71
CA ILE A 239 -9.44 4.89 -5.17
C ILE A 239 -10.61 4.58 -6.11
N ARG A 240 -11.83 4.83 -5.68
CA ARG A 240 -13.05 4.58 -6.45
C ARG A 240 -13.07 5.33 -7.78
N SER A 241 -12.58 6.57 -7.82
CA SER A 241 -12.52 7.34 -9.08
C SER A 241 -11.45 6.85 -10.04
N SER A 242 -10.41 6.17 -9.52
CA SER A 242 -9.28 5.66 -10.32
C SER A 242 -9.52 4.22 -10.79
N ILE A 243 -10.21 3.40 -10.00
CA ILE A 243 -10.48 1.98 -10.26
C ILE A 243 -11.86 1.86 -10.91
N SER A 244 -11.91 1.40 -12.16
CA SER A 244 -13.16 1.32 -12.92
C SER A 244 -14.11 0.23 -12.41
N LEU A 245 -13.54 -0.83 -11.83
CA LEU A 245 -14.30 -1.92 -11.21
C LEU A 245 -15.14 -1.49 -10.00
N LEU A 246 -14.92 -0.29 -9.46
CA LEU A 246 -15.62 0.25 -8.30
C LEU A 246 -16.68 1.30 -8.67
N GLN A 247 -16.88 1.57 -9.95
CA GLN A 247 -17.84 2.55 -10.48
C GLN A 247 -19.14 1.87 -10.86
#